data_fe603f8356a1764679990ae047a3f71b
#
_entry.id   fe603f8356a1764679990ae047a3f71b
#
_cell.length_a   1.000
_cell.length_b   1.000
_cell.length_c   1.000
_cell.angle_alpha   90.00
_cell.angle_beta   90.00
_cell.angle_gamma   90.00
#
_symmetry.space_group_name_H-M   'P 1'
#
loop_
_entity.id
_entity.type
_entity.pdbx_description
1 polymer ?
#
loop_
_entity_poly.entity_id
_entity_poly.type
_entity_poly.pdbx_seq_one_letter_code
_entity_poly.pdbx_strand_id
1 'polypeptide(L)'
;MSIWISACAVLAVVLGAYYLFTAARRPQLIYQPNPQNQALIARVPRLTRRFWATPWLFNGHLQLLGLGLKKVLAARLSYDHVDTLRMADGGTTALHWLGSDLPEQVPTLVVLHTITGSPHSMRGFVRDLQRLTGWRVVLCERRGHGQLPLTSPRFNTMGDTADLREQLQLIAERYPQSALYAAGISAGTGLLIRYLGEQGADTPLRGAFAYCPGYDIRVAFGRARAPYTRLMARKLVRQFVSPNRQALAHLPSLAALEGAQSLDEFHRHLYECAGYPTQQAFLEACNPMLVMETVTIPLLVLNAEDDPVCVLGNVRDHQNALSRMPRTLLAVTRRGSHCAYLAGFTARSWAHHLAADFLRAVHGQTRS
;
A
#
# COMPACT_ATOMS: atom_id res chain seq x y z
N MET A 1 -45.17 19.94 -17.07
CA MET A 1 -44.44 19.89 -15.78
C MET A 1 -44.47 18.51 -15.15
N SER A 2 -45.62 17.77 -15.12
CA SER A 2 -45.72 16.45 -14.47
C SER A 2 -44.85 15.34 -15.15
N ILE A 3 -44.77 15.27 -16.49
CA ILE A 3 -44.02 14.24 -17.22
C ILE A 3 -42.52 14.33 -16.89
N TRP A 4 -41.95 15.52 -16.83
CA TRP A 4 -40.54 15.73 -16.50
C TRP A 4 -40.22 15.35 -15.05
N ILE A 5 -41.14 15.62 -14.12
CA ILE A 5 -41.00 15.24 -12.70
C ILE A 5 -41.03 13.72 -12.57
N SER A 6 -41.98 13.06 -13.27
CA SER A 6 -42.07 11.60 -13.27
C SER A 6 -40.84 10.92 -13.90
N ALA A 7 -40.33 11.48 -15.02
CA ALA A 7 -39.10 10.98 -15.66
C ALA A 7 -37.86 11.13 -14.74
N CYS A 8 -37.71 12.27 -14.07
CA CYS A 8 -36.64 12.49 -13.10
C CYS A 8 -36.75 11.53 -11.90
N ALA A 9 -37.96 11.27 -11.40
CA ALA A 9 -38.18 10.34 -10.29
C ALA A 9 -37.79 8.90 -10.70
N VAL A 10 -38.22 8.45 -11.87
CA VAL A 10 -37.84 7.12 -12.40
C VAL A 10 -36.32 7.02 -12.57
N LEU A 11 -35.68 8.02 -13.17
CA LEU A 11 -34.22 8.03 -13.32
C LEU A 11 -33.51 7.98 -11.98
N ALA A 12 -33.97 8.75 -10.99
CA ALA A 12 -33.39 8.73 -9.63
C ALA A 12 -33.52 7.35 -8.96
N VAL A 13 -34.66 6.67 -9.12
CA VAL A 13 -34.89 5.30 -8.63
C VAL A 13 -33.94 4.32 -9.33
N VAL A 14 -33.83 4.38 -10.65
CA VAL A 14 -32.94 3.50 -11.43
C VAL A 14 -31.48 3.72 -11.05
N LEU A 15 -31.03 4.97 -10.94
CA LEU A 15 -29.67 5.30 -10.53
C LEU A 15 -29.41 4.88 -9.07
N GLY A 16 -30.40 5.08 -8.18
CA GLY A 16 -30.32 4.64 -6.79
C GLY A 16 -30.22 3.11 -6.68
N ALA A 17 -31.06 2.38 -7.42
CA ALA A 17 -31.00 0.92 -7.49
C ALA A 17 -29.66 0.45 -8.06
N TYR A 18 -29.22 1.02 -9.20
CA TYR A 18 -27.92 0.72 -9.78
C TYR A 18 -26.78 0.92 -8.76
N TYR A 19 -26.78 2.05 -8.07
CA TYR A 19 -25.78 2.35 -7.04
C TYR A 19 -25.80 1.32 -5.90
N LEU A 20 -26.99 0.99 -5.36
CA LEU A 20 -27.14 0.03 -4.27
C LEU A 20 -26.69 -1.39 -4.67
N PHE A 21 -26.98 -1.78 -5.91
CA PHE A 21 -26.66 -3.13 -6.40
C PHE A 21 -25.23 -3.26 -6.96
N THR A 22 -24.58 -2.16 -7.38
CA THR A 22 -23.26 -2.23 -8.01
C THR A 22 -22.13 -1.57 -7.22
N ALA A 23 -22.40 -0.48 -6.50
CA ALA A 23 -21.37 0.29 -5.83
C ALA A 23 -21.37 0.11 -4.31
N ALA A 24 -22.54 0.20 -3.67
CA ALA A 24 -22.67 0.11 -2.21
C ALA A 24 -22.80 -1.35 -1.75
N ARG A 25 -21.72 -2.11 -1.77
CA ARG A 25 -21.70 -3.53 -1.41
C ARG A 25 -20.89 -3.76 -0.12
N ARG A 26 -21.16 -4.89 0.54
CA ARG A 26 -20.29 -5.40 1.60
C ARG A 26 -19.00 -5.93 0.97
N PRO A 27 -17.85 -5.79 1.63
CA PRO A 27 -16.64 -6.50 1.22
C PRO A 27 -16.88 -8.01 1.22
N GLN A 28 -16.33 -8.70 0.25
CA GLN A 28 -16.18 -10.15 0.31
C GLN A 28 -14.98 -10.44 1.21
N LEU A 29 -15.19 -11.29 2.23
CA LEU A 29 -14.13 -11.72 3.12
C LEU A 29 -13.69 -13.13 2.77
N ILE A 30 -12.39 -13.32 2.65
CA ILE A 30 -11.73 -14.61 2.39
C ILE A 30 -10.69 -14.80 3.48
N TYR A 31 -10.85 -15.85 4.29
CA TYR A 31 -10.01 -16.10 5.45
C TYR A 31 -10.20 -17.54 5.95
N GLN A 32 -9.24 -18.05 6.72
CA GLN A 32 -9.43 -19.30 7.45
C GLN A 32 -10.40 -19.08 8.63
N PRO A 33 -11.55 -19.80 8.69
CA PRO A 33 -12.50 -19.66 9.79
C PRO A 33 -11.92 -20.28 11.08
N ASN A 34 -11.44 -19.40 11.95
CA ASN A 34 -10.94 -19.74 13.28
C ASN A 34 -11.38 -18.68 14.31
N PRO A 35 -11.33 -18.96 15.63
CA PRO A 35 -11.78 -18.03 16.67
C PRO A 35 -11.08 -16.67 16.63
N GLN A 36 -9.78 -16.65 16.29
CA GLN A 36 -8.99 -15.41 16.26
C GLN A 36 -9.45 -14.47 15.15
N ASN A 37 -9.62 -14.99 13.92
CA ASN A 37 -10.11 -14.22 12.77
C ASN A 37 -11.55 -13.76 12.99
N GLN A 38 -12.42 -14.60 13.54
CA GLN A 38 -13.81 -14.24 13.87
C GLN A 38 -13.86 -13.11 14.92
N ALA A 39 -13.02 -13.17 15.96
CA ALA A 39 -12.92 -12.11 16.97
C ALA A 39 -12.42 -10.78 16.37
N LEU A 40 -11.45 -10.81 15.44
CA LEU A 40 -11.00 -9.61 14.72
C LEU A 40 -12.11 -9.03 13.83
N ILE A 41 -12.81 -9.87 13.07
CA ILE A 41 -13.93 -9.43 12.21
C ILE A 41 -15.03 -8.78 13.06
N ALA A 42 -15.38 -9.36 14.20
CA ALA A 42 -16.40 -8.80 15.11
C ALA A 42 -15.99 -7.41 15.65
N ARG A 43 -14.69 -7.19 15.89
CA ARG A 43 -14.15 -5.90 16.38
C ARG A 43 -13.97 -4.84 15.29
N VAL A 44 -14.09 -5.22 14.01
CA VAL A 44 -13.91 -4.33 12.86
C VAL A 44 -15.18 -4.30 11.99
N PRO A 45 -16.23 -3.57 12.40
CA PRO A 45 -17.53 -3.57 11.72
C PRO A 45 -17.47 -3.17 10.23
N ARG A 46 -16.46 -2.42 9.80
CA ARG A 46 -16.25 -2.06 8.38
C ARG A 46 -16.04 -3.29 7.49
N LEU A 47 -15.55 -4.39 8.01
CA LEU A 47 -15.39 -5.63 7.26
C LEU A 47 -16.72 -6.28 6.87
N THR A 48 -17.76 -6.08 7.67
CA THR A 48 -19.09 -6.73 7.47
C THR A 48 -20.18 -5.76 7.03
N ARG A 49 -19.98 -4.44 7.16
CA ARG A 49 -20.92 -3.42 6.71
C ARG A 49 -20.70 -3.03 5.25
N ARG A 50 -21.71 -2.42 4.62
CA ARG A 50 -21.60 -1.92 3.25
C ARG A 50 -20.53 -0.83 3.15
N PHE A 51 -19.68 -0.93 2.15
CA PHE A 51 -18.84 0.16 1.68
C PHE A 51 -19.68 1.08 0.79
N TRP A 52 -19.96 2.28 1.26
CA TRP A 52 -20.72 3.30 0.55
C TRP A 52 -19.77 4.14 -0.29
N ALA A 53 -19.41 3.64 -1.47
CA ALA A 53 -18.57 4.41 -2.41
C ALA A 53 -19.19 5.77 -2.70
N THR A 54 -18.37 6.81 -2.86
CA THR A 54 -18.88 8.16 -3.18
C THR A 54 -19.77 8.12 -4.43
N PRO A 55 -21.04 8.59 -4.37
CA PRO A 55 -22.02 8.36 -5.45
C PRO A 55 -21.58 8.87 -6.81
N TRP A 56 -20.92 10.03 -6.89
CA TRP A 56 -20.41 10.60 -8.15
C TRP A 56 -19.05 10.02 -8.57
N LEU A 57 -18.41 9.21 -7.71
CA LEU A 57 -17.18 8.45 -8.01
C LEU A 57 -17.48 6.95 -8.03
N PHE A 58 -18.52 6.56 -8.75
CA PHE A 58 -19.13 5.22 -8.69
C PHE A 58 -18.34 4.12 -9.42
N ASN A 59 -17.27 4.46 -10.14
CA ASN A 59 -16.38 3.49 -10.81
C ASN A 59 -14.90 3.73 -10.48
N GLY A 60 -14.05 2.73 -10.78
CA GLY A 60 -12.63 2.77 -10.44
C GLY A 60 -11.86 3.94 -11.05
N HIS A 61 -12.19 4.35 -12.27
CA HIS A 61 -11.52 5.48 -12.94
C HIS A 61 -11.83 6.81 -12.27
N LEU A 62 -13.11 7.04 -11.95
CA LEU A 62 -13.54 8.24 -11.21
C LEU A 62 -12.97 8.26 -9.79
N GLN A 63 -12.87 7.10 -9.12
CA GLN A 63 -12.20 6.98 -7.82
C GLN A 63 -10.74 7.44 -7.90
N LEU A 64 -10.00 7.03 -8.95
CA LEU A 64 -8.60 7.47 -9.15
C LEU A 64 -8.49 8.95 -9.46
N LEU A 65 -9.40 9.48 -10.28
CA LEU A 65 -9.46 10.92 -10.56
C LEU A 65 -9.72 11.71 -9.26
N GLY A 66 -10.69 11.28 -8.47
CA GLY A 66 -11.01 11.86 -7.16
C GLY A 66 -9.83 11.79 -6.19
N LEU A 67 -9.11 10.66 -6.15
CA LEU A 67 -7.88 10.52 -5.35
C LEU A 67 -6.79 11.50 -5.83
N GLY A 68 -6.62 11.64 -7.15
CA GLY A 68 -5.66 12.58 -7.73
C GLY A 68 -5.98 14.03 -7.31
N LEU A 69 -7.24 14.43 -7.45
CA LEU A 69 -7.70 15.76 -7.04
C LEU A 69 -7.50 16.00 -5.53
N LYS A 70 -7.85 15.02 -4.69
CA LYS A 70 -7.61 15.11 -3.24
C LYS A 70 -6.13 15.26 -2.90
N LYS A 71 -5.24 14.57 -3.62
CA LYS A 71 -3.78 14.72 -3.41
C LYS A 71 -3.29 16.13 -3.77
N VAL A 72 -3.83 16.74 -4.82
CA VAL A 72 -3.49 18.12 -5.20
C VAL A 72 -4.01 19.11 -4.17
N LEU A 73 -5.27 18.96 -3.72
CA LEU A 73 -5.92 19.88 -2.79
C LEU A 73 -5.52 19.66 -1.32
N ALA A 74 -4.90 18.52 -1.00
CA ALA A 74 -4.53 18.22 0.37
C ALA A 74 -3.50 19.22 0.90
N ALA A 75 -3.76 19.76 2.10
CA ALA A 75 -2.82 20.64 2.79
C ALA A 75 -1.45 19.95 2.97
N ARG A 76 -0.40 20.76 2.99
CA ARG A 76 0.96 20.29 3.30
C ARG A 76 0.97 19.63 4.68
N LEU A 77 1.83 18.66 4.85
CA LEU A 77 2.13 18.04 6.14
C LEU A 77 3.59 18.36 6.45
N SER A 78 3.81 19.00 7.59
CA SER A 78 5.14 19.06 8.19
C SER A 78 5.30 17.83 9.06
N TYR A 79 6.34 17.06 8.84
CA TYR A 79 6.76 16.02 9.76
C TYR A 79 7.50 16.66 10.92
N ASP A 80 7.33 16.10 12.12
CA ASP A 80 7.92 16.67 13.34
C ASP A 80 9.45 16.52 13.31
N HIS A 81 9.91 15.40 12.76
CA HIS A 81 11.31 15.06 12.67
C HIS A 81 11.61 14.19 11.43
N VAL A 82 12.81 14.28 10.89
CA VAL A 82 13.30 13.47 9.78
C VAL A 82 14.68 12.96 10.10
N ASP A 83 14.84 11.65 10.20
CA ASP A 83 16.15 11.00 10.29
C ASP A 83 16.60 10.59 8.88
N THR A 84 17.71 11.14 8.39
CA THR A 84 18.38 10.64 7.20
C THR A 84 19.34 9.53 7.62
N LEU A 85 19.17 8.34 7.05
CA LEU A 85 19.92 7.16 7.43
C LEU A 85 20.90 6.77 6.33
N ARG A 86 22.11 6.40 6.73
CA ARG A 86 23.08 5.77 5.84
C ARG A 86 23.06 4.27 6.09
N MET A 87 22.62 3.52 5.08
CA MET A 87 22.54 2.06 5.13
C MET A 87 23.92 1.41 5.08
N ALA A 88 24.01 0.13 5.44
CA ALA A 88 25.27 -0.60 5.52
C ALA A 88 26.09 -0.59 4.21
N ASP A 89 25.42 -0.53 3.05
CA ASP A 89 26.06 -0.44 1.73
C ASP A 89 26.34 1.02 1.26
N GLY A 90 26.14 2.01 2.15
CA GLY A 90 26.34 3.44 1.86
C GLY A 90 25.15 4.13 1.18
N GLY A 91 24.07 3.40 0.91
CA GLY A 91 22.82 3.99 0.39
C GLY A 91 22.14 4.90 1.41
N THR A 92 21.31 5.83 0.92
CA THR A 92 20.58 6.77 1.79
C THR A 92 19.09 6.48 1.78
N THR A 93 18.50 6.37 2.97
CA THR A 93 17.05 6.31 3.23
C THR A 93 16.65 7.37 4.24
N ALA A 94 15.35 7.51 4.53
CA ALA A 94 14.92 8.41 5.61
C ALA A 94 13.69 7.88 6.36
N LEU A 95 13.57 8.31 7.63
CA LEU A 95 12.41 8.11 8.48
C LEU A 95 11.74 9.46 8.74
N HIS A 96 10.50 9.60 8.29
CA HIS A 96 9.70 10.82 8.49
C HIS A 96 8.67 10.59 9.60
N TRP A 97 8.83 11.28 10.70
CA TRP A 97 8.06 11.07 11.93
C TRP A 97 6.90 12.05 12.07
N LEU A 98 5.75 11.53 12.53
CA LEU A 98 4.61 12.31 12.99
C LEU A 98 4.14 11.79 14.35
N GLY A 99 4.09 12.64 15.37
CA GLY A 99 3.86 12.27 16.78
C GLY A 99 5.15 11.74 17.44
N SER A 100 6.32 12.28 17.08
CA SER A 100 7.61 11.88 17.66
C SER A 100 7.73 12.24 19.15
N ASP A 101 6.94 13.21 19.61
CA ASP A 101 6.85 13.71 21.00
C ASP A 101 5.88 12.91 21.87
N LEU A 102 5.12 11.97 21.29
CA LEU A 102 4.19 11.12 22.03
C LEU A 102 4.95 10.22 23.03
N PRO A 103 4.32 9.85 24.18
CA PRO A 103 4.92 8.96 25.17
C PRO A 103 5.47 7.68 24.53
N GLU A 104 6.54 7.14 25.11
CA GLU A 104 7.27 6.00 24.56
C GLU A 104 6.39 4.76 24.33
N GLN A 105 5.41 4.52 25.23
CA GLN A 105 4.50 3.37 25.20
C GLN A 105 3.44 3.47 24.11
N VAL A 106 3.28 4.65 23.49
CA VAL A 106 2.33 4.82 22.38
C VAL A 106 2.78 3.97 21.19
N PRO A 107 1.88 3.17 20.60
CA PRO A 107 2.24 2.35 19.46
C PRO A 107 2.78 3.16 18.28
N THR A 108 3.67 2.54 17.51
CA THR A 108 4.25 3.13 16.30
C THR A 108 3.74 2.38 15.07
N LEU A 109 3.19 3.13 14.10
CA LEU A 109 2.78 2.63 12.80
C LEU A 109 3.83 2.98 11.75
N VAL A 110 4.47 1.96 11.21
CA VAL A 110 5.41 2.04 10.10
C VAL A 110 4.65 2.07 8.78
N VAL A 111 4.91 3.04 7.92
CA VAL A 111 4.25 3.22 6.62
C VAL A 111 5.24 3.03 5.48
N LEU A 112 4.94 2.07 4.60
CA LEU A 112 5.72 1.77 3.41
C LEU A 112 5.00 2.29 2.16
N HIS A 113 5.61 3.23 1.46
CA HIS A 113 4.96 3.99 0.39
C HIS A 113 4.83 3.23 -0.95
N THR A 114 4.04 3.78 -1.89
CA THR A 114 3.82 3.25 -3.24
C THR A 114 5.09 3.30 -4.09
N ILE A 115 5.06 2.70 -5.28
CA ILE A 115 6.23 2.60 -6.20
C ILE A 115 6.81 3.97 -6.57
N THR A 116 5.99 5.00 -6.72
CA THR A 116 6.41 6.39 -6.95
C THR A 116 6.10 7.28 -5.75
N GLY A 117 6.07 6.68 -4.57
CA GLY A 117 5.71 7.37 -3.33
C GLY A 117 6.80 8.32 -2.86
N SER A 118 6.39 9.27 -2.04
CA SER A 118 7.26 10.21 -1.34
C SER A 118 6.55 10.68 -0.07
N PRO A 119 7.25 11.30 0.89
CA PRO A 119 6.61 11.86 2.09
C PRO A 119 5.48 12.83 1.73
N HIS A 120 5.66 13.65 0.70
CA HIS A 120 4.63 14.55 0.21
C HIS A 120 3.41 13.81 -0.36
N SER A 121 3.59 12.77 -1.15
CA SER A 121 2.49 12.02 -1.78
C SER A 121 1.71 11.17 -0.79
N MET A 122 2.33 10.76 0.31
CA MET A 122 1.75 9.93 1.37
C MET A 122 1.15 10.73 2.53
N ARG A 123 1.30 12.06 2.54
CA ARG A 123 0.90 12.93 3.64
C ARG A 123 -0.55 12.76 4.11
N GLY A 124 -1.47 12.48 3.19
CA GLY A 124 -2.87 12.25 3.52
C GLY A 124 -3.10 10.96 4.31
N PHE A 125 -2.43 9.88 3.90
CA PHE A 125 -2.47 8.60 4.60
C PHE A 125 -1.85 8.72 5.99
N VAL A 126 -0.64 9.26 6.09
CA VAL A 126 0.08 9.43 7.37
C VAL A 126 -0.73 10.27 8.36
N ARG A 127 -1.24 11.44 7.93
CA ARG A 127 -2.07 12.32 8.77
C ARG A 127 -3.35 11.63 9.25
N ASP A 128 -4.05 10.95 8.33
CA ASP A 128 -5.30 10.30 8.66
C ASP A 128 -5.07 9.16 9.67
N LEU A 129 -4.03 8.34 9.48
CA LEU A 129 -3.73 7.24 10.39
C LEU A 129 -3.30 7.77 11.77
N GLN A 130 -2.45 8.79 11.84
CA GLN A 130 -2.07 9.41 13.11
C GLN A 130 -3.30 9.94 13.85
N ARG A 131 -4.18 10.69 13.16
CA ARG A 131 -5.40 11.25 13.76
C ARG A 131 -6.39 10.17 14.20
N LEU A 132 -6.57 9.10 13.40
CA LEU A 132 -7.56 8.05 13.68
C LEU A 132 -7.11 7.11 14.79
N THR A 133 -5.81 6.88 14.92
CA THR A 133 -5.26 5.95 15.92
C THR A 133 -4.79 6.66 17.19
N GLY A 134 -4.33 7.89 17.08
CA GLY A 134 -3.57 8.58 18.13
C GLY A 134 -2.16 8.04 18.29
N TRP A 135 -1.68 7.24 17.35
CA TRP A 135 -0.38 6.59 17.39
C TRP A 135 0.71 7.44 16.73
N ARG A 136 1.94 7.18 17.09
CA ARG A 136 3.11 7.65 16.34
C ARG A 136 3.10 7.00 14.97
N VAL A 137 3.37 7.78 13.93
CA VAL A 137 3.48 7.27 12.56
C VAL A 137 4.85 7.61 12.01
N VAL A 138 5.52 6.63 11.42
CA VAL A 138 6.80 6.81 10.73
C VAL A 138 6.69 6.33 9.29
N LEU A 139 6.98 7.21 8.34
CA LEU A 139 7.07 6.86 6.93
C LEU A 139 8.52 6.50 6.61
N CYS A 140 8.74 5.27 6.19
CA CYS A 140 10.02 4.81 5.66
C CYS A 140 10.16 5.24 4.20
N GLU A 141 11.02 6.20 3.94
CA GLU A 141 11.34 6.64 2.58
C GLU A 141 12.47 5.79 2.02
N ARG A 142 12.21 5.14 0.87
CA ARG A 142 13.19 4.29 0.21
C ARG A 142 14.22 5.13 -0.53
N ARG A 143 15.43 4.56 -0.73
CA ARG A 143 16.51 5.21 -1.47
C ARG A 143 16.08 5.65 -2.88
N GLY A 144 16.52 6.81 -3.30
CA GLY A 144 16.20 7.41 -4.60
C GLY A 144 14.75 7.89 -4.77
N HIS A 145 13.92 7.86 -3.70
CA HIS A 145 12.56 8.40 -3.72
C HIS A 145 12.49 9.79 -3.14
N GLY A 146 11.39 10.49 -3.42
CA GLY A 146 11.16 11.84 -2.94
C GLY A 146 12.23 12.82 -3.39
N GLN A 147 13.01 13.32 -2.46
CA GLN A 147 14.16 14.21 -2.72
C GLN A 147 15.49 13.61 -2.19
N LEU A 148 15.46 12.34 -1.78
CA LEU A 148 16.68 11.68 -1.32
C LEU A 148 17.65 11.46 -2.48
N PRO A 149 18.92 11.81 -2.33
CA PRO A 149 19.93 11.50 -3.33
C PRO A 149 20.15 9.98 -3.40
N LEU A 150 20.43 9.47 -4.59
CA LEU A 150 20.89 8.11 -4.77
C LEU A 150 22.41 8.06 -4.50
N THR A 151 22.80 7.72 -3.28
CA THR A 151 24.19 7.71 -2.82
C THR A 151 24.90 6.37 -3.03
N SER A 152 24.17 5.35 -3.47
CA SER A 152 24.71 4.09 -4.00
C SER A 152 23.99 3.78 -5.32
N PRO A 153 24.58 3.03 -6.26
CA PRO A 153 23.94 2.70 -7.54
C PRO A 153 22.81 1.66 -7.40
N ARG A 154 22.15 1.65 -6.27
CA ARG A 154 21.14 0.68 -5.87
C ARG A 154 19.82 1.36 -5.57
N PHE A 155 18.79 0.92 -6.25
CA PHE A 155 17.43 1.43 -6.12
C PHE A 155 16.50 0.37 -5.52
N ASN A 156 15.64 0.76 -4.59
CA ASN A 156 14.67 -0.14 -3.99
C ASN A 156 13.26 0.25 -4.41
N THR A 157 12.64 -0.52 -5.30
CA THR A 157 11.24 -0.31 -5.71
C THR A 157 10.27 -1.08 -4.84
N MET A 158 10.61 -2.35 -4.52
CA MET A 158 9.80 -3.26 -3.71
C MET A 158 10.56 -4.56 -3.47
N GLY A 159 10.35 -5.21 -2.36
CA GLY A 159 10.78 -6.57 -2.11
C GLY A 159 12.21 -6.77 -1.61
N ASP A 160 13.16 -5.89 -1.87
CA ASP A 160 14.46 -5.93 -1.19
C ASP A 160 14.29 -5.42 0.24
N THR A 161 14.45 -6.32 1.20
CA THR A 161 14.11 -6.07 2.61
C THR A 161 15.27 -5.57 3.45
N ALA A 162 16.50 -5.46 2.90
CA ALA A 162 17.68 -5.07 3.66
C ALA A 162 17.51 -3.70 4.35
N ASP A 163 17.14 -2.67 3.59
CA ASP A 163 16.90 -1.34 4.15
C ASP A 163 15.78 -1.33 5.21
N LEU A 164 14.70 -2.08 4.97
CA LEU A 164 13.58 -2.14 5.91
C LEU A 164 13.98 -2.81 7.23
N ARG A 165 14.86 -3.80 7.20
CA ARG A 165 15.40 -4.45 8.41
C ARG A 165 16.15 -3.44 9.26
N GLU A 166 17.08 -2.68 8.67
CA GLU A 166 17.84 -1.64 9.37
C GLU A 166 16.90 -0.55 9.91
N GLN A 167 15.94 -0.09 9.10
CA GLN A 167 14.95 0.91 9.52
C GLN A 167 14.11 0.45 10.70
N LEU A 168 13.60 -0.80 10.68
CA LEU A 168 12.78 -1.35 11.77
C LEU A 168 13.59 -1.55 13.05
N GLN A 169 14.86 -1.95 12.93
CA GLN A 169 15.75 -2.04 14.07
C GLN A 169 15.93 -0.68 14.75
N LEU A 170 16.26 0.37 13.98
CA LEU A 170 16.42 1.74 14.49
C LEU A 170 15.12 2.29 15.11
N ILE A 171 13.95 1.97 14.52
CA ILE A 171 12.66 2.37 15.09
C ILE A 171 12.41 1.66 16.42
N ALA A 172 12.72 0.37 16.53
CA ALA A 172 12.57 -0.40 17.77
C ALA A 172 13.53 0.07 18.87
N GLU A 173 14.78 0.38 18.52
CA GLU A 173 15.76 0.93 19.43
C GLU A 173 15.37 2.32 19.95
N ARG A 174 14.79 3.16 19.09
CA ARG A 174 14.37 4.52 19.48
C ARG A 174 13.18 4.52 20.44
N TYR A 175 12.26 3.56 20.30
CA TYR A 175 11.06 3.44 21.13
C TYR A 175 10.86 1.99 21.60
N PRO A 176 11.70 1.51 22.52
CA PRO A 176 11.74 0.09 22.92
C PRO A 176 10.45 -0.39 23.60
N GLN A 177 9.66 0.51 24.19
CA GLN A 177 8.39 0.17 24.82
C GLN A 177 7.20 0.26 23.84
N SER A 178 7.42 0.71 22.60
CA SER A 178 6.37 0.91 21.61
C SER A 178 6.03 -0.41 20.90
N ALA A 179 4.75 -0.76 20.86
CA ALA A 179 4.28 -1.84 20.03
C ALA A 179 4.31 -1.41 18.55
N LEU A 180 4.98 -2.17 17.68
CA LEU A 180 5.15 -1.84 16.27
C LEU A 180 4.08 -2.47 15.39
N TYR A 181 3.55 -1.70 14.45
CA TYR A 181 2.60 -2.09 13.42
C TYR A 181 3.07 -1.58 12.07
N ALA A 182 2.59 -2.18 10.96
CA ALA A 182 2.97 -1.70 9.65
C ALA A 182 1.79 -1.59 8.68
N ALA A 183 1.88 -0.64 7.75
CA ALA A 183 0.98 -0.52 6.61
C ALA A 183 1.79 -0.36 5.33
N GLY A 184 1.66 -1.32 4.41
CA GLY A 184 2.22 -1.24 3.07
C GLY A 184 1.15 -0.79 2.06
N ILE A 185 1.51 0.10 1.15
CA ILE A 185 0.60 0.64 0.13
C ILE A 185 1.13 0.31 -1.26
N SER A 186 0.37 -0.39 -2.10
CA SER A 186 0.75 -0.78 -3.46
C SER A 186 2.12 -1.51 -3.45
N ALA A 187 3.16 -0.99 -4.08
CA ALA A 187 4.51 -1.57 -4.03
C ALA A 187 5.05 -1.75 -2.59
N GLY A 188 4.69 -0.89 -1.65
CA GLY A 188 5.03 -1.05 -0.24
C GLY A 188 4.44 -2.31 0.39
N THR A 189 3.37 -2.89 -0.18
CA THR A 189 2.82 -4.18 0.25
C THR A 189 3.75 -5.34 -0.09
N GLY A 190 4.37 -5.28 -1.27
CA GLY A 190 5.34 -6.30 -1.69
C GLY A 190 6.52 -6.36 -0.72
N LEU A 191 7.09 -5.20 -0.40
CA LEU A 191 8.16 -5.07 0.58
C LEU A 191 7.74 -5.57 1.97
N LEU A 192 6.53 -5.17 2.44
CA LEU A 192 6.01 -5.59 3.73
C LEU A 192 5.81 -7.11 3.82
N ILE A 193 5.13 -7.71 2.84
CA ILE A 193 4.83 -9.14 2.83
C ILE A 193 6.12 -9.97 2.69
N ARG A 194 7.06 -9.52 1.85
CA ARG A 194 8.37 -10.15 1.71
C ARG A 194 9.11 -10.15 3.05
N TYR A 195 9.20 -8.99 3.70
CA TYR A 195 9.81 -8.86 5.02
C TYR A 195 9.15 -9.78 6.06
N LEU A 196 7.81 -9.74 6.17
CA LEU A 196 7.07 -10.55 7.13
C LEU A 196 7.28 -12.05 6.90
N GLY A 197 7.29 -12.48 5.65
CA GLY A 197 7.51 -13.88 5.31
C GLY A 197 8.94 -14.34 5.59
N GLU A 198 9.94 -13.49 5.35
CA GLU A 198 11.35 -13.79 5.67
C GLU A 198 11.61 -13.81 7.18
N GLN A 199 10.93 -12.97 7.96
CA GLN A 199 11.10 -12.94 9.41
C GLN A 199 10.27 -14.00 10.13
N GLY A 200 9.13 -14.39 9.57
CA GLY A 200 8.23 -15.34 10.23
C GLY A 200 7.85 -14.88 11.63
N ALA A 201 8.18 -15.70 12.65
CA ALA A 201 7.89 -15.42 14.06
C ALA A 201 8.81 -14.36 14.70
N ASP A 202 9.98 -14.10 14.10
CA ASP A 202 10.98 -13.17 14.65
C ASP A 202 10.70 -11.70 14.33
N THR A 203 9.61 -11.40 13.61
CA THR A 203 9.24 -10.02 13.30
C THR A 203 8.87 -9.23 14.55
N PRO A 204 9.39 -7.99 14.75
CA PRO A 204 8.96 -7.11 15.83
C PRO A 204 7.55 -6.56 15.64
N LEU A 205 6.97 -6.72 14.45
CA LEU A 205 5.65 -6.20 14.11
C LEU A 205 4.54 -7.08 14.72
N ARG A 206 3.55 -6.44 15.34
CA ARG A 206 2.41 -7.13 15.96
C ARG A 206 1.18 -7.28 15.07
N GLY A 207 1.14 -6.57 13.96
CA GLY A 207 0.06 -6.63 12.97
C GLY A 207 0.35 -5.75 11.77
N ALA A 208 -0.27 -6.07 10.63
CA ALA A 208 0.03 -5.42 9.37
C ALA A 208 -1.22 -5.20 8.50
N PHE A 209 -1.20 -4.12 7.72
CA PHE A 209 -2.20 -3.79 6.73
C PHE A 209 -1.58 -3.70 5.33
N ALA A 210 -2.01 -4.56 4.40
CA ALA A 210 -1.59 -4.58 3.02
C ALA A 210 -2.67 -3.93 2.11
N TYR A 211 -2.38 -2.74 1.61
CA TYR A 211 -3.32 -1.91 0.86
C TYR A 211 -3.07 -1.99 -0.64
N CYS A 212 -3.93 -2.68 -1.37
CA CYS A 212 -3.86 -2.94 -2.81
C CYS A 212 -2.56 -3.63 -3.24
N PRO A 213 -2.22 -4.83 -2.71
CA PRO A 213 -1.08 -5.58 -3.19
C PRO A 213 -1.25 -6.05 -4.63
N GLY A 214 -0.12 -6.11 -5.35
CA GLY A 214 -0.04 -6.67 -6.69
C GLY A 214 0.21 -8.18 -6.71
N TYR A 215 0.65 -8.73 -5.59
CA TYR A 215 1.02 -10.15 -5.38
C TYR A 215 2.28 -10.56 -6.16
N ASP A 216 2.17 -11.47 -7.11
CA ASP A 216 3.31 -12.01 -7.86
C ASP A 216 3.86 -11.00 -8.85
N ILE A 217 5.07 -10.52 -8.60
CA ILE A 217 5.74 -9.50 -9.41
C ILE A 217 6.11 -9.99 -10.82
N ARG A 218 6.13 -11.31 -11.06
CA ARG A 218 6.40 -11.89 -12.38
C ARG A 218 5.29 -11.59 -13.39
N VAL A 219 4.06 -11.40 -12.92
CA VAL A 219 2.87 -11.24 -13.76
C VAL A 219 2.08 -9.96 -13.50
N ALA A 220 2.20 -9.39 -12.30
CA ALA A 220 1.37 -8.27 -11.86
C ALA A 220 1.50 -7.03 -12.77
N PHE A 221 2.72 -6.72 -13.19
CA PHE A 221 2.98 -5.54 -14.02
C PHE A 221 2.45 -5.66 -15.44
N GLY A 222 2.52 -6.87 -16.04
CA GLY A 222 1.97 -7.15 -17.35
C GLY A 222 0.44 -7.10 -17.40
N ARG A 223 -0.22 -7.32 -16.26
CA ARG A 223 -1.69 -7.27 -16.13
C ARG A 223 -2.25 -5.87 -15.87
N ALA A 224 -1.41 -4.92 -15.47
CA ALA A 224 -1.83 -3.54 -15.21
C ALA A 224 -2.36 -2.89 -16.50
N ARG A 225 -3.54 -2.25 -16.42
CA ARG A 225 -4.23 -1.71 -17.60
C ARG A 225 -3.56 -0.45 -18.15
N ALA A 226 -3.46 -0.34 -19.46
CA ALA A 226 -3.24 0.95 -20.12
C ALA A 226 -4.46 1.86 -19.91
N PRO A 227 -4.30 3.18 -19.71
CA PRO A 227 -3.06 3.97 -19.76
C PRO A 227 -2.24 4.02 -18.46
N TYR A 228 -2.72 3.38 -17.36
CA TYR A 228 -2.09 3.50 -16.03
C TYR A 228 -0.66 2.98 -16.01
N THR A 229 -0.40 1.80 -16.59
CA THR A 229 0.94 1.24 -16.67
C THR A 229 1.92 2.18 -17.37
N ARG A 230 1.47 2.83 -18.47
CA ARG A 230 2.27 3.81 -19.23
C ARG A 230 2.56 5.08 -18.41
N LEU A 231 1.52 5.63 -17.75
CA LEU A 231 1.68 6.81 -16.90
C LEU A 231 2.65 6.56 -15.75
N MET A 232 2.58 5.39 -15.14
CA MET A 232 3.44 5.00 -14.01
C MET A 232 4.89 4.78 -14.47
N ALA A 233 5.12 4.13 -15.61
CA ALA A 233 6.46 3.97 -16.19
C ALA A 233 7.10 5.33 -16.47
N ARG A 234 6.40 6.24 -17.18
CA ARG A 234 6.87 7.61 -17.44
C ARG A 234 7.18 8.37 -16.15
N LYS A 235 6.38 8.15 -15.11
CA LYS A 235 6.60 8.77 -13.80
C LYS A 235 7.86 8.24 -13.14
N LEU A 236 8.11 6.93 -13.19
CA LEU A 236 9.34 6.31 -12.68
C LEU A 236 10.57 6.84 -13.42
N VAL A 237 10.54 6.87 -14.74
CA VAL A 237 11.64 7.43 -15.52
C VAL A 237 11.92 8.89 -15.11
N ARG A 238 10.89 9.73 -15.08
CA ARG A 238 11.03 11.17 -14.76
C ARG A 238 11.47 11.44 -13.34
N GLN A 239 10.97 10.67 -12.36
CA GLN A 239 11.22 10.94 -10.93
C GLN A 239 12.42 10.21 -10.38
N PHE A 240 12.81 9.12 -11.01
CA PHE A 240 13.88 8.27 -10.51
C PHE A 240 15.05 8.14 -11.50
N VAL A 241 14.83 7.67 -12.73
CA VAL A 241 15.94 7.40 -13.67
C VAL A 241 16.60 8.71 -14.11
N SER A 242 15.82 9.67 -14.60
CA SER A 242 16.36 10.93 -15.13
C SER A 242 17.16 11.74 -14.09
N PRO A 243 16.70 11.95 -12.84
CA PRO A 243 17.48 12.67 -11.83
C PRO A 243 18.77 11.97 -11.42
N ASN A 244 18.81 10.63 -11.52
CA ASN A 244 19.95 9.82 -11.10
C ASN A 244 20.77 9.28 -12.28
N ARG A 245 20.57 9.83 -13.49
CA ARG A 245 21.19 9.34 -14.74
C ARG A 245 22.72 9.22 -14.64
N GLN A 246 23.36 10.16 -13.98
CA GLN A 246 24.82 10.14 -13.81
C GLN A 246 25.26 8.96 -12.92
N ALA A 247 24.57 8.74 -11.80
CA ALA A 247 24.85 7.63 -10.89
C ALA A 247 24.57 6.26 -11.54
N LEU A 248 23.63 6.20 -12.49
CA LEU A 248 23.23 4.99 -13.20
C LEU A 248 23.95 4.81 -14.55
N ALA A 249 24.81 5.72 -14.97
CA ALA A 249 25.43 5.75 -16.31
C ALA A 249 26.28 4.52 -16.65
N HIS A 250 26.77 3.82 -15.62
CA HIS A 250 27.55 2.58 -15.78
C HIS A 250 26.71 1.33 -16.02
N LEU A 251 25.36 1.41 -15.89
CA LEU A 251 24.48 0.25 -16.02
C LEU A 251 24.07 0.03 -17.48
N PRO A 252 24.27 -1.17 -18.04
CA PRO A 252 23.85 -1.53 -19.39
C PRO A 252 22.34 -1.35 -19.63
N SER A 253 21.52 -1.52 -18.60
CA SER A 253 20.04 -1.39 -18.66
C SER A 253 19.53 0.04 -18.69
N LEU A 254 20.37 1.09 -18.51
CA LEU A 254 19.93 2.46 -18.40
C LEU A 254 19.09 2.93 -19.59
N ALA A 255 19.53 2.68 -20.82
CA ALA A 255 18.81 3.08 -22.03
C ALA A 255 17.44 2.39 -22.13
N ALA A 256 17.36 1.12 -21.75
CA ALA A 256 16.10 0.37 -21.72
C ALA A 256 15.13 0.89 -20.65
N LEU A 257 15.65 1.27 -19.48
CA LEU A 257 14.86 1.90 -18.42
C LEU A 257 14.31 3.28 -18.86
N GLU A 258 15.13 4.12 -19.48
CA GLU A 258 14.72 5.42 -20.02
C GLU A 258 13.63 5.29 -21.09
N GLY A 259 13.71 4.26 -21.93
CA GLY A 259 12.77 3.98 -23.03
C GLY A 259 11.49 3.25 -22.62
N ALA A 260 11.38 2.79 -21.39
CA ALA A 260 10.28 1.93 -20.95
C ALA A 260 8.90 2.60 -21.12
N GLN A 261 7.99 1.93 -21.87
CA GLN A 261 6.64 2.42 -22.15
C GLN A 261 5.58 1.81 -21.21
N SER A 262 5.94 0.81 -20.41
CA SER A 262 5.06 0.14 -19.44
C SER A 262 5.78 -0.21 -18.16
N LEU A 263 5.02 -0.50 -17.08
CA LEU A 263 5.60 -0.99 -15.83
C LEU A 263 6.31 -2.34 -16.03
N ASP A 264 5.79 -3.19 -16.89
CA ASP A 264 6.38 -4.49 -17.19
C ASP A 264 7.75 -4.33 -17.87
N GLU A 265 7.85 -3.47 -18.89
CA GLU A 265 9.14 -3.15 -19.52
C GLU A 265 10.13 -2.55 -18.52
N PHE A 266 9.68 -1.58 -17.71
CA PHE A 266 10.52 -0.97 -16.69
C PHE A 266 11.09 -2.02 -15.73
N HIS A 267 10.25 -2.93 -15.21
CA HIS A 267 10.66 -3.93 -14.23
C HIS A 267 11.51 -5.04 -14.83
N ARG A 268 11.39 -5.34 -16.12
CA ARG A 268 12.29 -6.27 -16.81
C ARG A 268 13.75 -5.82 -16.80
N HIS A 269 13.98 -4.53 -16.79
CA HIS A 269 15.32 -3.93 -16.84
C HIS A 269 15.79 -3.36 -15.49
N LEU A 270 14.97 -3.46 -14.46
CA LEU A 270 15.25 -2.87 -13.16
C LEU A 270 16.29 -3.62 -12.34
N TYR A 271 16.51 -4.91 -12.60
CA TYR A 271 17.29 -5.79 -11.75
C TYR A 271 18.72 -5.28 -11.49
N GLU A 272 19.40 -4.70 -12.48
CA GLU A 272 20.74 -4.12 -12.32
C GLU A 272 20.72 -2.93 -11.36
N CYS A 273 19.77 -2.00 -11.56
CA CYS A 273 19.56 -0.88 -10.64
C CYS A 273 19.19 -1.34 -9.22
N ALA A 274 18.55 -2.49 -9.08
CA ALA A 274 18.23 -3.09 -7.79
C ALA A 274 19.42 -3.88 -7.19
N GLY A 275 20.56 -3.96 -7.88
CA GLY A 275 21.77 -4.63 -7.42
C GLY A 275 21.78 -6.14 -7.59
N TYR A 276 20.98 -6.67 -8.53
CA TYR A 276 20.93 -8.11 -8.83
C TYR A 276 21.61 -8.44 -10.17
N PRO A 277 22.29 -9.58 -10.28
CA PRO A 277 23.02 -9.93 -11.50
C PRO A 277 22.12 -10.34 -12.68
N THR A 278 20.89 -10.80 -12.39
CA THR A 278 19.91 -11.23 -13.40
C THR A 278 18.50 -10.88 -12.96
N GLN A 279 17.59 -10.77 -13.95
CA GLN A 279 16.16 -10.62 -13.67
C GLN A 279 15.61 -11.76 -12.82
N GLN A 280 16.06 -13.00 -13.06
CA GLN A 280 15.62 -14.17 -12.29
C GLN A 280 16.02 -14.04 -10.81
N ALA A 281 17.27 -13.66 -10.52
CA ALA A 281 17.74 -13.44 -9.15
C ALA A 281 16.93 -12.33 -8.44
N PHE A 282 16.62 -11.24 -9.17
CA PHE A 282 15.76 -10.18 -8.66
C PHE A 282 14.34 -10.68 -8.32
N LEU A 283 13.72 -11.44 -9.22
CA LEU A 283 12.37 -11.99 -9.01
C LEU A 283 12.33 -12.97 -7.84
N GLU A 284 13.34 -13.82 -7.70
CA GLU A 284 13.45 -14.75 -6.56
C GLU A 284 13.65 -14.04 -5.23
N ALA A 285 14.51 -13.02 -5.20
CA ALA A 285 14.78 -12.27 -3.98
C ALA A 285 13.63 -11.34 -3.57
N CYS A 286 12.89 -10.77 -4.54
CA CYS A 286 11.94 -9.70 -4.28
C CYS A 286 10.46 -10.13 -4.36
N ASN A 287 10.15 -11.33 -4.88
CA ASN A 287 8.76 -11.76 -5.01
C ASN A 287 8.16 -12.13 -3.64
N PRO A 288 7.14 -11.39 -3.14
CA PRO A 288 6.55 -11.65 -1.84
C PRO A 288 5.80 -12.99 -1.79
N MET A 289 5.34 -13.50 -2.93
CA MET A 289 4.56 -14.74 -2.98
C MET A 289 5.37 -16.00 -2.66
N LEU A 290 6.69 -15.93 -2.77
CA LEU A 290 7.57 -17.05 -2.42
C LEU A 290 7.69 -17.29 -0.91
N VAL A 291 7.34 -16.30 -0.09
CA VAL A 291 7.45 -16.36 1.38
C VAL A 291 6.16 -15.98 2.10
N MET A 292 5.09 -15.71 1.38
CA MET A 292 3.84 -15.19 1.96
C MET A 292 3.24 -16.13 3.01
N GLU A 293 3.31 -17.44 2.79
CA GLU A 293 2.66 -18.43 3.66
C GLU A 293 3.34 -18.56 5.05
N THR A 294 4.56 -18.02 5.21
CA THR A 294 5.28 -17.98 6.49
C THR A 294 4.95 -16.77 7.37
N VAL A 295 4.05 -15.89 6.93
CA VAL A 295 3.58 -14.74 7.72
C VAL A 295 2.77 -15.22 8.93
N THR A 296 3.22 -14.86 10.13
CA THR A 296 2.67 -15.35 11.41
C THR A 296 1.80 -14.33 12.17
N ILE A 297 1.88 -13.05 11.82
CA ILE A 297 1.14 -12.00 12.51
C ILE A 297 -0.24 -11.72 11.87
N PRO A 298 -1.18 -11.09 12.59
CA PRO A 298 -2.43 -10.64 12.00
C PRO A 298 -2.20 -9.72 10.80
N LEU A 299 -2.72 -10.10 9.63
CA LEU A 299 -2.59 -9.38 8.38
C LEU A 299 -3.96 -9.12 7.77
N LEU A 300 -4.29 -7.85 7.54
CA LEU A 300 -5.45 -7.49 6.72
C LEU A 300 -4.99 -7.08 5.32
N VAL A 301 -5.48 -7.76 4.31
CA VAL A 301 -5.24 -7.47 2.89
C VAL A 301 -6.49 -6.83 2.31
N LEU A 302 -6.36 -5.69 1.63
CA LEU A 302 -7.48 -4.98 1.01
C LEU A 302 -7.26 -4.81 -0.49
N ASN A 303 -8.18 -5.35 -1.31
CA ASN A 303 -8.23 -5.16 -2.77
C ASN A 303 -9.61 -4.70 -3.24
N ALA A 304 -9.70 -4.15 -4.45
CA ALA A 304 -10.95 -3.83 -5.14
C ALA A 304 -11.06 -4.58 -6.46
N GLU A 305 -12.27 -5.02 -6.83
CA GLU A 305 -12.53 -5.68 -8.12
C GLU A 305 -12.27 -4.75 -9.32
N ASP A 306 -12.46 -3.46 -9.13
CA ASP A 306 -12.32 -2.43 -10.16
C ASP A 306 -10.94 -1.73 -10.18
N ASP A 307 -9.93 -2.30 -9.49
CA ASP A 307 -8.56 -1.79 -9.53
C ASP A 307 -7.94 -2.02 -10.93
N PRO A 308 -7.54 -0.94 -11.64
CA PRO A 308 -6.95 -1.08 -12.97
C PRO A 308 -5.43 -1.32 -12.94
N VAL A 309 -4.79 -1.25 -11.79
CA VAL A 309 -3.35 -1.46 -11.58
C VAL A 309 -3.09 -2.84 -11.00
N CYS A 310 -3.61 -3.11 -9.79
CA CYS A 310 -3.55 -4.43 -9.16
C CYS A 310 -4.86 -5.18 -9.45
N VAL A 311 -4.98 -5.68 -10.68
CA VAL A 311 -6.24 -6.21 -11.22
C VAL A 311 -6.75 -7.43 -10.44
N LEU A 312 -8.05 -7.65 -10.45
CA LEU A 312 -8.72 -8.76 -9.75
C LEU A 312 -8.13 -10.13 -10.09
N GLY A 313 -7.58 -10.32 -11.29
CA GLY A 313 -6.88 -11.55 -11.67
C GLY A 313 -5.75 -11.92 -10.71
N ASN A 314 -4.97 -10.93 -10.26
CA ASN A 314 -3.89 -11.14 -9.30
C ASN A 314 -4.42 -11.66 -7.94
N VAL A 315 -5.58 -11.13 -7.49
CA VAL A 315 -6.26 -11.59 -6.27
C VAL A 315 -6.71 -13.05 -6.41
N ARG A 316 -7.36 -13.38 -7.54
CA ARG A 316 -7.92 -14.71 -7.79
C ARG A 316 -6.87 -15.80 -7.81
N ASP A 317 -5.68 -15.52 -8.35
CA ASP A 317 -4.58 -16.48 -8.40
C ASP A 317 -4.06 -16.85 -6.99
N HIS A 318 -4.20 -15.93 -6.01
CA HIS A 318 -3.62 -16.09 -4.67
C HIS A 318 -4.65 -16.22 -3.54
N GLN A 319 -5.94 -16.01 -3.81
CA GLN A 319 -6.97 -16.04 -2.75
C GLN A 319 -7.06 -17.37 -2.01
N ASN A 320 -6.81 -18.49 -2.68
CA ASN A 320 -6.81 -19.82 -2.06
C ASN A 320 -5.64 -20.01 -1.09
N ALA A 321 -4.46 -19.49 -1.41
CA ALA A 321 -3.32 -19.49 -0.49
C ALA A 321 -3.61 -18.60 0.73
N LEU A 322 -4.09 -17.36 0.50
CA LEU A 322 -4.49 -16.44 1.57
C LEU A 322 -5.56 -17.02 2.49
N SER A 323 -6.53 -17.77 1.96
CA SER A 323 -7.60 -18.38 2.76
C SER A 323 -7.10 -19.48 3.71
N ARG A 324 -5.93 -20.04 3.46
CA ARG A 324 -5.29 -21.05 4.34
C ARG A 324 -4.39 -20.44 5.41
N MET A 325 -4.01 -19.18 5.26
CA MET A 325 -3.15 -18.48 6.23
C MET A 325 -3.95 -18.17 7.51
N PRO A 326 -3.50 -18.70 8.68
CA PRO A 326 -4.34 -18.72 9.88
C PRO A 326 -4.64 -17.34 10.49
N ARG A 327 -3.83 -16.33 10.17
CA ARG A 327 -3.96 -14.98 10.74
C ARG A 327 -4.19 -13.90 9.68
N THR A 328 -4.58 -14.30 8.48
CA THR A 328 -4.79 -13.39 7.34
C THR A 328 -6.27 -13.23 7.02
N LEU A 329 -6.69 -11.99 6.84
CA LEU A 329 -8.01 -11.60 6.35
C LEU A 329 -7.84 -10.91 5.00
N LEU A 330 -8.42 -11.45 3.94
CA LEU A 330 -8.52 -10.76 2.64
C LEU A 330 -9.92 -10.15 2.51
N ALA A 331 -9.99 -8.84 2.36
CA ALA A 331 -11.21 -8.09 2.07
C ALA A 331 -11.18 -7.61 0.61
N VAL A 332 -12.16 -8.02 -0.19
CA VAL A 332 -12.30 -7.59 -1.58
C VAL A 332 -13.58 -6.77 -1.71
N THR A 333 -13.46 -5.52 -2.10
CA THR A 333 -14.61 -4.63 -2.33
C THR A 333 -14.98 -4.57 -3.81
N ARG A 334 -16.27 -4.36 -4.11
CA ARG A 334 -16.74 -4.18 -5.49
C ARG A 334 -16.18 -2.91 -6.15
N ARG A 335 -16.00 -1.86 -5.37
CA ARG A 335 -15.45 -0.56 -5.77
C ARG A 335 -14.32 -0.18 -4.83
N GLY A 336 -13.46 0.74 -5.24
CA GLY A 336 -12.33 1.20 -4.43
C GLY A 336 -11.14 1.59 -5.27
N SER A 337 -11.00 0.99 -6.44
CA SER A 337 -9.90 1.22 -7.38
C SER A 337 -8.52 1.03 -6.73
N HIS A 338 -7.47 1.58 -7.34
CA HIS A 338 -6.12 1.49 -6.79
C HIS A 338 -5.89 2.52 -5.68
N CYS A 339 -5.96 2.10 -4.43
CA CYS A 339 -5.68 2.93 -3.24
C CYS A 339 -6.56 4.18 -3.09
N ALA A 340 -7.78 4.20 -3.65
CA ALA A 340 -8.69 5.33 -3.53
C ALA A 340 -9.73 5.14 -2.42
N TYR A 341 -10.65 4.20 -2.56
CA TYR A 341 -11.68 3.86 -1.58
C TYR A 341 -12.40 5.06 -0.97
N LEU A 342 -12.80 5.99 -1.84
CA LEU A 342 -13.50 7.21 -1.43
C LEU A 342 -14.96 6.88 -1.14
N ALA A 343 -15.43 7.28 0.04
CA ALA A 343 -16.74 6.94 0.58
C ALA A 343 -17.55 8.15 1.01
N GLY A 344 -18.88 7.99 0.99
CA GLY A 344 -19.84 9.02 1.40
C GLY A 344 -19.84 10.25 0.51
N PHE A 345 -20.64 11.26 0.86
CA PHE A 345 -20.75 12.48 0.07
C PHE A 345 -19.49 13.36 0.11
N THR A 346 -18.67 13.26 1.14
CA THR A 346 -17.44 14.04 1.31
C THR A 346 -16.19 13.35 0.77
N ALA A 347 -16.34 12.21 0.12
CA ALA A 347 -15.26 11.41 -0.44
C ALA A 347 -14.11 11.15 0.58
N ARG A 348 -14.43 10.77 1.82
CA ARG A 348 -13.44 10.37 2.83
C ARG A 348 -12.84 9.01 2.49
N SER A 349 -11.59 8.79 2.85
CA SER A 349 -10.98 7.48 2.62
C SER A 349 -11.53 6.44 3.60
N TRP A 350 -12.32 5.49 3.09
CA TRP A 350 -12.81 4.36 3.85
C TRP A 350 -11.68 3.40 4.25
N ALA A 351 -10.69 3.24 3.39
CA ALA A 351 -9.54 2.37 3.64
C ALA A 351 -8.66 2.85 4.80
N HIS A 352 -8.48 4.18 4.96
CA HIS A 352 -7.73 4.72 6.10
C HIS A 352 -8.44 4.40 7.44
N HIS A 353 -9.76 4.53 7.47
CA HIS A 353 -10.55 4.14 8.64
C HIS A 353 -10.50 2.63 8.88
N LEU A 354 -10.58 1.80 7.83
CA LEU A 354 -10.47 0.35 7.96
C LEU A 354 -9.11 -0.06 8.52
N ALA A 355 -8.03 0.54 8.02
CA ALA A 355 -6.67 0.29 8.53
C ALA A 355 -6.56 0.64 10.01
N ALA A 356 -7.05 1.82 10.41
CA ALA A 356 -7.02 2.25 11.81
C ALA A 356 -7.85 1.32 12.72
N ASP A 357 -9.07 0.94 12.31
CA ASP A 357 -9.93 0.05 13.07
C ASP A 357 -9.29 -1.33 13.25
N PHE A 358 -8.71 -1.89 12.17
CA PHE A 358 -8.06 -3.20 12.22
C PHE A 358 -6.83 -3.18 13.14
N LEU A 359 -5.92 -2.23 12.95
CA LEU A 359 -4.70 -2.15 13.74
C LEU A 359 -4.99 -1.93 15.24
N ARG A 360 -5.99 -1.09 15.56
CA ARG A 360 -6.46 -0.90 16.94
C ARG A 360 -7.10 -2.18 17.52
N ALA A 361 -7.86 -2.93 16.71
CA ALA A 361 -8.46 -4.20 17.14
C ALA A 361 -7.37 -5.23 17.47
N VAL A 362 -6.31 -5.31 16.64
CA VAL A 362 -5.14 -6.17 16.91
C VAL A 362 -4.43 -5.73 18.19
N HIS A 363 -4.20 -4.42 18.37
CA HIS A 363 -3.56 -3.90 19.59
C HIS A 363 -4.34 -4.22 20.87
N GLY A 364 -5.67 -4.13 20.80
CA GLY A 364 -6.54 -4.47 21.92
C GLY A 364 -6.58 -5.96 22.27
N GLN A 365 -6.25 -6.87 21.33
CA GLN A 365 -6.13 -8.30 21.60
C GLN A 365 -4.83 -8.69 22.33
N THR A 366 -3.76 -7.92 22.14
CA THR A 366 -2.46 -8.21 22.77
C THR A 366 -2.36 -7.73 24.21
N ARG A 367 -3.36 -6.97 24.69
CA ARG A 367 -3.44 -6.47 26.07
C ARG A 367 -4.43 -7.23 26.95
N SER A 368 -5.24 -8.10 26.38
CA SER A 368 -6.16 -9.02 27.06
C SER A 368 -5.56 -10.42 27.15
#